data_6ba9008b96b5a1b4432ce063f424102e
#
_entry.id   6ba9008b96b5a1b4432ce063f424102e
#
_cell.length_a   1.000
_cell.length_b   1.000
_cell.length_c   1.000
_cell.angle_alpha   90.00
_cell.angle_beta   90.00
_cell.angle_gamma   90.00
#
_symmetry.space_group_name_H-M   'P 1'
#
loop_
_entity.id
_entity.type
_entity.pdbx_description
1 polymer ?
#
loop_
_entity_poly.entity_id
_entity_poly.type
_entity_poly.pdbx_seq_one_letter_code
_entity_poly.pdbx_strand_id
1 'polypeptide(L)'
;MKIQFLIFYVLLVQAAPVCSQALQFEKPILFGPQINSSAEEISPMMSSDGKTLYFVRAFAPQNEGGKFAGMDVWMSTKNTRGQWGPASNKIKPWNNKDNNAVIGISKDNSVVFLLNSYSNKGGVAISRRGSADWNEPKPIAVPGINTNDFVGYYMSPDQNVLLISMKDKNSMGEEDIYISLKDSTDNWSEPLNLGASINTEGFEISPYLSADKKRLYFSSNGRSGFGDADIYFTERLYDSWTVWSQPKNLGSEINSPKFDSYFSIYGDSVGVFSSNRDSEFADIYRVKINIKKSDPLSFKDLINYLSEAEIKKLTVKDFQSRLDFKASEVLSALHKEHLNTLVDILAKNKEIRVRLMVRSAIGPDELERFQKRLLAVLGYVKDADIEGARITFGTDSDNGLNNDLKEAVLIRLYR
;
A
#
# COMPACT_ATOMS: atom_id res chain seq x y z
N MET A 1 -37.58 41.41 -3.61
CA MET A 1 -37.30 40.20 -4.37
C MET A 1 -36.17 39.44 -3.64
N LYS A 2 -36.53 38.43 -2.85
CA LYS A 2 -35.58 37.66 -2.03
C LYS A 2 -35.04 36.55 -2.89
N ILE A 3 -33.73 36.56 -3.15
CA ILE A 3 -33.02 35.48 -3.82
C ILE A 3 -32.67 34.43 -2.74
N GLN A 4 -33.34 33.29 -2.80
CA GLN A 4 -33.01 32.12 -1.97
C GLN A 4 -31.76 31.49 -2.55
N PHE A 5 -30.68 31.45 -1.75
CA PHE A 5 -29.51 30.61 -2.02
C PHE A 5 -29.88 29.17 -1.68
N LEU A 6 -29.97 28.36 -2.71
CA LEU A 6 -30.06 26.90 -2.59
C LEU A 6 -28.64 26.34 -2.31
N ILE A 7 -28.39 25.98 -1.06
CA ILE A 7 -27.15 25.32 -0.69
C ILE A 7 -27.25 23.85 -1.10
N PHE A 8 -26.60 23.48 -2.19
CA PHE A 8 -26.37 22.08 -2.53
C PHE A 8 -25.25 21.54 -1.66
N TYR A 9 -25.57 20.65 -0.72
CA TYR A 9 -24.58 19.78 -0.06
C TYR A 9 -24.10 18.74 -1.09
N VAL A 10 -22.98 19.00 -1.73
CA VAL A 10 -22.25 17.99 -2.50
C VAL A 10 -21.32 17.26 -1.53
N LEU A 11 -21.58 15.99 -1.29
CA LEU A 11 -20.64 15.09 -0.61
C LEU A 11 -19.31 15.07 -1.37
N LEU A 12 -18.33 15.80 -0.86
CA LEU A 12 -16.98 15.86 -1.40
C LEU A 12 -16.23 14.56 -1.01
N VAL A 13 -16.10 13.66 -1.96
CA VAL A 13 -15.15 12.57 -1.85
C VAL A 13 -13.74 13.14 -2.10
N GLN A 14 -12.93 13.18 -1.08
CA GLN A 14 -11.57 13.71 -1.12
C GLN A 14 -10.65 12.72 -1.83
N ALA A 15 -10.03 13.15 -2.92
CA ALA A 15 -8.98 12.40 -3.60
C ALA A 15 -7.61 13.01 -3.25
N ALA A 16 -6.82 12.29 -2.46
CA ALA A 16 -5.43 12.66 -2.22
C ALA A 16 -4.60 12.54 -3.51
N PRO A 17 -3.61 13.40 -3.75
CA PRO A 17 -2.69 13.25 -4.87
C PRO A 17 -1.83 12.00 -4.65
N VAL A 18 -2.00 11.00 -5.50
CA VAL A 18 -1.07 9.88 -5.55
C VAL A 18 0.15 10.36 -6.32
N CYS A 19 1.15 10.85 -5.60
CA CYS A 19 2.51 10.95 -6.14
C CYS A 19 3.01 9.51 -6.25
N SER A 20 2.87 8.91 -7.43
CA SER A 20 3.37 7.57 -7.70
C SER A 20 4.90 7.60 -7.61
N GLN A 21 5.44 7.28 -6.45
CA GLN A 21 6.87 7.06 -6.30
C GLN A 21 7.19 5.73 -7.01
N ALA A 22 7.88 5.81 -8.13
CA ALA A 22 8.34 4.61 -8.81
C ALA A 22 9.35 3.89 -7.92
N LEU A 23 8.99 2.70 -7.46
CA LEU A 23 9.90 1.82 -6.74
C LEU A 23 10.87 1.22 -7.77
N GLN A 24 12.17 1.40 -7.54
CA GLN A 24 13.20 0.72 -8.27
C GLN A 24 13.93 -0.23 -7.33
N PHE A 25 14.04 -1.47 -7.73
CA PHE A 25 14.69 -2.51 -6.93
C PHE A 25 16.09 -2.77 -7.48
N GLU A 26 17.07 -2.88 -6.59
CA GLU A 26 18.36 -3.47 -6.94
C GLU A 26 18.20 -5.00 -7.04
N LYS A 27 19.21 -5.68 -7.54
CA LYS A 27 19.20 -7.16 -7.57
C LYS A 27 19.06 -7.71 -6.14
N PRO A 28 18.09 -8.60 -5.89
CA PRO A 28 17.94 -9.23 -4.59
C PRO A 28 19.19 -10.00 -4.16
N ILE A 29 19.44 -9.98 -2.88
CA ILE A 29 20.58 -10.67 -2.25
C ILE A 29 20.01 -11.71 -1.30
N LEU A 30 20.40 -12.96 -1.51
CA LEU A 30 20.10 -14.07 -0.60
C LEU A 30 20.72 -13.79 0.78
N PHE A 31 19.96 -14.00 1.85
CA PHE A 31 20.55 -14.01 3.18
C PHE A 31 21.48 -15.22 3.33
N GLY A 32 22.56 -15.02 4.11
CA GLY A 32 23.54 -16.10 4.34
C GLY A 32 23.02 -17.22 5.25
N PRO A 33 23.88 -18.23 5.50
CA PRO A 33 23.53 -19.44 6.25
C PRO A 33 23.22 -19.19 7.73
N GLN A 34 23.36 -17.96 8.22
CA GLN A 34 22.90 -17.56 9.55
C GLN A 34 21.37 -17.48 9.62
N ILE A 35 20.70 -17.28 8.46
CA ILE A 35 19.26 -17.14 8.34
C ILE A 35 18.69 -18.28 7.50
N ASN A 36 19.14 -18.44 6.26
CA ASN A 36 18.68 -19.50 5.38
C ASN A 36 19.37 -20.84 5.69
N SER A 37 18.66 -21.94 5.48
CA SER A 37 19.13 -23.31 5.76
C SER A 37 18.70 -24.24 4.62
N SER A 38 18.73 -25.54 4.85
CA SER A 38 18.14 -26.54 3.94
C SER A 38 16.65 -26.81 4.18
N ALA A 39 16.04 -26.06 5.10
CA ALA A 39 14.61 -26.08 5.38
C ALA A 39 13.92 -24.96 4.61
N GLU A 40 12.64 -24.74 4.84
CA GLU A 40 11.87 -23.68 4.18
C GLU A 40 11.79 -22.44 5.08
N GLU A 41 12.28 -21.30 4.61
CA GLU A 41 12.24 -20.03 5.30
C GLU A 41 11.21 -19.08 4.64
N ILE A 42 10.16 -18.75 5.39
CA ILE A 42 9.06 -17.90 4.92
C ILE A 42 8.67 -16.81 5.93
N SER A 43 7.81 -15.89 5.49
CA SER A 43 7.22 -14.85 6.34
C SER A 43 8.24 -13.98 7.10
N PRO A 44 9.24 -13.41 6.43
CA PRO A 44 10.22 -12.55 7.08
C PRO A 44 9.59 -11.26 7.57
N MET A 45 9.82 -10.92 8.84
CA MET A 45 9.36 -9.67 9.44
C MET A 45 10.47 -9.01 10.25
N MET A 46 10.81 -7.78 9.88
CA MET A 46 11.86 -7.00 10.54
C MET A 46 11.28 -6.21 11.72
N SER A 47 11.99 -6.18 12.85
CA SER A 47 11.69 -5.24 13.94
C SER A 47 11.80 -3.80 13.46
N SER A 48 11.06 -2.89 14.08
CA SER A 48 11.00 -1.47 13.68
C SER A 48 12.37 -0.76 13.74
N ASP A 49 13.28 -1.24 14.60
CA ASP A 49 14.66 -0.72 14.69
C ASP A 49 15.65 -1.41 13.72
N GLY A 50 15.18 -2.40 12.94
CA GLY A 50 15.96 -3.15 11.96
C GLY A 50 17.06 -4.05 12.53
N LYS A 51 17.00 -4.34 13.82
CA LYS A 51 18.03 -5.14 14.49
C LYS A 51 17.68 -6.61 14.63
N THR A 52 16.39 -6.94 14.54
CA THR A 52 15.90 -8.32 14.64
C THR A 52 15.10 -8.69 13.40
N LEU A 53 15.39 -9.81 12.81
CA LEU A 53 14.59 -10.44 11.76
C LEU A 53 13.90 -11.66 12.39
N TYR A 54 12.59 -11.65 12.39
CA TYR A 54 11.76 -12.81 12.67
C TYR A 54 11.35 -13.45 11.35
N PHE A 55 11.23 -14.76 11.34
CA PHE A 55 10.75 -15.51 10.17
C PHE A 55 10.23 -16.87 10.63
N VAL A 56 9.54 -17.54 9.76
CA VAL A 56 9.05 -18.89 9.98
C VAL A 56 10.00 -19.87 9.31
N ARG A 57 10.33 -20.96 9.99
CA ARG A 57 11.04 -22.08 9.36
C ARG A 57 10.19 -23.33 9.45
N ALA A 58 9.83 -23.90 8.29
CA ALA A 58 9.18 -25.20 8.19
C ALA A 58 10.19 -26.31 7.95
N PHE A 59 9.81 -27.53 8.26
CA PHE A 59 10.61 -28.75 8.04
C PHE A 59 11.99 -28.77 8.70
N ALA A 60 12.22 -27.95 9.71
CA ALA A 60 13.46 -27.97 10.47
C ALA A 60 13.41 -29.02 11.59
N PRO A 61 14.44 -29.88 11.72
CA PRO A 61 14.48 -30.86 12.82
C PRO A 61 14.52 -30.25 14.21
N GLN A 62 14.90 -28.98 14.32
CA GLN A 62 15.00 -28.21 15.57
C GLN A 62 13.67 -27.56 15.99
N ASN A 63 12.64 -27.62 15.15
CA ASN A 63 11.32 -27.09 15.50
C ASN A 63 10.74 -27.83 16.71
N GLU A 64 9.89 -27.14 17.45
CA GLU A 64 9.20 -27.72 18.60
C GLU A 64 8.29 -28.88 18.14
N GLY A 65 8.57 -30.08 18.64
CA GLY A 65 7.92 -31.31 18.18
C GLY A 65 8.59 -31.98 16.96
N GLY A 66 9.65 -31.36 16.38
CA GLY A 66 10.46 -31.95 15.30
C GLY A 66 10.02 -31.55 13.89
N LYS A 67 10.68 -32.12 12.89
CA LYS A 67 10.62 -31.72 11.47
C LYS A 67 9.20 -31.60 10.89
N PHE A 68 8.25 -32.40 11.34
CA PHE A 68 6.92 -32.50 10.74
C PHE A 68 5.80 -32.14 11.72
N ALA A 69 6.11 -31.57 12.90
CA ALA A 69 5.09 -31.21 13.88
C ALA A 69 4.39 -29.89 13.54
N GLY A 70 5.14 -28.88 13.12
CA GLY A 70 4.62 -27.57 12.78
C GLY A 70 5.76 -26.64 12.33
N MET A 71 5.44 -25.40 12.13
CA MET A 71 6.39 -24.36 11.80
C MET A 71 6.71 -23.52 13.03
N ASP A 72 7.98 -23.24 13.27
CA ASP A 72 8.42 -22.38 14.38
C ASP A 72 8.73 -20.95 13.90
N VAL A 73 8.55 -20.01 14.80
CA VAL A 73 9.19 -18.70 14.69
C VAL A 73 10.68 -18.86 14.99
N TRP A 74 11.47 -18.39 14.06
CA TRP A 74 12.93 -18.23 14.22
C TRP A 74 13.27 -16.75 14.24
N MET A 75 14.34 -16.38 14.89
CA MET A 75 14.85 -15.02 14.87
C MET A 75 16.37 -14.98 14.73
N SER A 76 16.85 -13.95 14.07
CA SER A 76 18.25 -13.56 14.04
C SER A 76 18.40 -12.10 14.44
N THR A 77 19.46 -11.76 15.16
CA THR A 77 19.74 -10.39 15.58
C THR A 77 21.07 -9.90 15.00
N LYS A 78 21.14 -8.60 14.71
CA LYS A 78 22.38 -7.95 14.30
C LYS A 78 23.28 -7.71 15.51
N ASN A 79 24.55 -8.01 15.36
CA ASN A 79 25.58 -7.61 16.30
C ASN A 79 25.89 -6.08 16.18
N THR A 80 26.78 -5.58 17.02
CA THR A 80 27.21 -4.17 17.03
C THR A 80 27.88 -3.70 15.73
N ARG A 81 28.33 -4.63 14.89
CA ARG A 81 28.90 -4.37 13.55
C ARG A 81 27.85 -4.42 12.44
N GLY A 82 26.57 -4.61 12.77
CA GLY A 82 25.48 -4.74 11.81
C GLY A 82 25.40 -6.09 11.07
N GLN A 83 26.13 -7.09 11.50
CA GLN A 83 26.12 -8.43 10.92
C GLN A 83 25.07 -9.30 11.59
N TRP A 84 24.35 -10.10 10.81
CA TRP A 84 23.37 -11.05 11.32
C TRP A 84 24.05 -12.20 12.06
N GLY A 85 23.55 -12.51 13.24
CA GLY A 85 23.95 -13.68 14.02
C GLY A 85 23.22 -14.94 13.57
N PRO A 86 23.58 -16.12 14.11
CA PRO A 86 22.87 -17.36 13.84
C PRO A 86 21.42 -17.28 14.27
N ALA A 87 20.50 -17.79 13.43
CA ALA A 87 19.10 -17.87 13.75
C ALA A 87 18.84 -18.88 14.88
N SER A 88 17.84 -18.59 15.70
CA SER A 88 17.40 -19.43 16.82
C SER A 88 15.89 -19.43 16.93
N ASN A 89 15.30 -20.59 17.23
CA ASN A 89 13.88 -20.73 17.58
C ASN A 89 13.64 -20.76 19.10
N LYS A 90 14.67 -20.49 19.91
CA LYS A 90 14.56 -20.48 21.37
C LYS A 90 13.90 -19.20 21.88
N ILE A 91 12.70 -18.95 21.41
CA ILE A 91 11.90 -17.79 21.79
C ILE A 91 10.72 -18.27 22.64
N LYS A 92 10.99 -18.44 23.94
CA LYS A 92 9.91 -18.74 24.86
C LYS A 92 9.07 -17.49 25.13
N PRO A 93 7.75 -17.60 25.17
CA PRO A 93 6.90 -18.79 25.08
C PRO A 93 6.21 -18.97 23.71
N TRP A 94 6.80 -18.55 22.58
CA TRP A 94 6.07 -18.43 21.32
C TRP A 94 5.92 -19.74 20.54
N ASN A 95 6.92 -20.62 20.58
CA ASN A 95 6.88 -21.85 19.81
C ASN A 95 6.22 -23.00 20.57
N ASN A 96 5.41 -23.76 19.87
CA ASN A 96 4.77 -25.01 20.30
C ASN A 96 4.73 -26.01 19.12
N LYS A 97 4.01 -27.12 19.25
CA LYS A 97 3.95 -28.16 18.20
C LYS A 97 3.10 -27.80 16.99
N ASP A 98 2.37 -26.67 17.04
CA ASP A 98 1.52 -26.21 15.97
C ASP A 98 2.28 -25.18 15.11
N ASN A 99 1.59 -24.56 14.15
CA ASN A 99 2.16 -23.52 13.31
C ASN A 99 2.28 -22.20 14.09
N ASN A 100 3.50 -21.69 14.17
CA ASN A 100 3.82 -20.45 14.85
C ASN A 100 4.36 -19.42 13.85
N ALA A 101 3.88 -18.20 13.88
CA ALA A 101 4.36 -17.13 13.01
C ALA A 101 4.21 -15.76 13.69
N VAL A 102 5.14 -14.84 13.43
CA VAL A 102 4.99 -13.42 13.73
C VAL A 102 4.22 -12.79 12.57
N ILE A 103 3.11 -12.14 12.89
CA ILE A 103 2.23 -11.48 11.91
C ILE A 103 2.19 -9.96 12.03
N GLY A 104 2.88 -9.41 13.03
CA GLY A 104 3.00 -7.96 13.23
C GLY A 104 3.85 -7.62 14.45
N ILE A 105 4.47 -6.44 14.40
CA ILE A 105 5.31 -5.91 15.47
C ILE A 105 4.94 -4.45 15.68
N SER A 106 4.74 -4.03 16.95
CA SER A 106 4.46 -2.64 17.26
C SER A 106 5.65 -1.73 16.92
N LYS A 107 5.37 -0.46 16.68
CA LYS A 107 6.38 0.54 16.29
C LYS A 107 7.52 0.65 17.31
N ASP A 108 7.25 0.43 18.58
CA ASP A 108 8.22 0.49 19.68
C ASP A 108 8.86 -0.87 20.02
N ASN A 109 8.54 -1.93 19.25
CA ASN A 109 8.97 -3.31 19.48
C ASN A 109 8.56 -3.90 20.85
N SER A 110 7.58 -3.33 21.53
CA SER A 110 7.11 -3.81 22.83
C SER A 110 6.00 -4.85 22.75
N VAL A 111 5.37 -4.97 21.57
CA VAL A 111 4.26 -5.87 21.29
C VAL A 111 4.54 -6.65 20.00
N VAL A 112 4.29 -7.95 20.05
CA VAL A 112 4.31 -8.82 18.88
C VAL A 112 2.95 -9.50 18.73
N PHE A 113 2.45 -9.53 17.52
CA PHE A 113 1.27 -10.28 17.15
C PHE A 113 1.69 -11.59 16.49
N LEU A 114 1.03 -12.65 16.88
CA LEU A 114 1.36 -14.02 16.53
C LEU A 114 0.14 -14.71 15.90
N LEU A 115 0.39 -15.67 15.03
CA LEU A 115 -0.62 -16.64 14.65
C LEU A 115 -1.09 -17.35 15.93
N ASN A 116 -2.41 -17.44 16.14
CA ASN A 116 -2.94 -18.04 17.36
C ASN A 116 -2.93 -19.57 17.28
N SER A 117 -1.83 -20.17 17.64
CA SER A 117 -1.67 -21.62 17.87
C SER A 117 -1.82 -21.99 19.36
N TYR A 118 -2.22 -21.06 20.21
CA TYR A 118 -2.27 -21.21 21.67
C TYR A 118 -3.68 -21.53 22.18
N SER A 119 -4.65 -21.64 21.28
CA SER A 119 -6.02 -22.01 21.57
C SER A 119 -6.62 -22.81 20.43
N ASN A 120 -7.71 -23.54 20.69
CA ASN A 120 -8.41 -24.34 19.69
C ASN A 120 -9.23 -23.52 18.67
N LYS A 121 -9.12 -22.18 18.69
CA LYS A 121 -9.96 -21.30 17.86
C LYS A 121 -9.24 -20.67 16.68
N GLY A 122 -7.92 -20.88 16.53
CA GLY A 122 -7.16 -20.17 15.52
C GLY A 122 -7.18 -18.64 15.72
N GLY A 123 -6.86 -17.87 14.69
CA GLY A 123 -6.89 -16.40 14.69
C GLY A 123 -5.57 -15.75 15.11
N VAL A 124 -5.63 -14.69 15.90
CA VAL A 124 -4.49 -13.86 16.28
C VAL A 124 -4.27 -13.89 17.77
N ALA A 125 -3.02 -13.95 18.20
CA ALA A 125 -2.59 -13.79 19.58
C ALA A 125 -1.64 -12.59 19.74
N ILE A 126 -1.53 -12.07 20.95
CA ILE A 126 -0.67 -10.95 21.31
C ILE A 126 0.28 -11.38 22.42
N SER A 127 1.57 -11.07 22.26
CA SER A 127 2.60 -11.19 23.30
C SER A 127 3.22 -9.82 23.54
N ARG A 128 3.43 -9.49 24.80
CA ARG A 128 4.01 -8.20 25.23
C ARG A 128 5.37 -8.42 25.86
N ARG A 129 6.26 -7.48 25.65
CA ARG A 129 7.58 -7.49 26.30
C ARG A 129 7.41 -7.37 27.80
N GLY A 130 7.94 -8.36 28.54
CA GLY A 130 8.06 -8.33 29.98
C GLY A 130 9.38 -7.70 30.44
N SER A 131 9.68 -7.80 31.74
CA SER A 131 10.92 -7.25 32.32
C SER A 131 12.17 -8.03 31.89
N ALA A 132 12.05 -9.33 31.66
CA ALA A 132 13.17 -10.20 31.27
C ALA A 132 12.99 -10.81 29.86
N ASP A 133 11.77 -11.17 29.49
CA ASP A 133 11.44 -11.88 28.27
C ASP A 133 10.03 -11.51 27.78
N TRP A 134 9.52 -12.22 26.79
CA TRP A 134 8.16 -12.06 26.29
C TRP A 134 7.15 -12.77 27.23
N ASN A 135 5.98 -12.14 27.39
CA ASN A 135 4.88 -12.75 28.12
C ASN A 135 4.21 -13.86 27.28
N GLU A 136 3.51 -14.77 27.97
CA GLU A 136 2.68 -15.79 27.31
C GLU A 136 1.73 -15.15 26.31
N PRO A 137 1.63 -15.69 25.07
CA PRO A 137 0.70 -15.22 24.08
C PRO A 137 -0.76 -15.36 24.54
N LYS A 138 -1.55 -14.31 24.34
CA LYS A 138 -2.98 -14.28 24.65
C LYS A 138 -3.79 -14.09 23.40
N PRO A 139 -4.78 -14.95 23.09
CA PRO A 139 -5.68 -14.76 21.98
C PRO A 139 -6.40 -13.42 22.05
N ILE A 140 -6.58 -12.76 20.89
CA ILE A 140 -7.45 -11.60 20.75
C ILE A 140 -8.68 -12.00 19.94
N ALA A 141 -9.84 -11.48 20.35
CA ALA A 141 -11.09 -11.75 19.65
C ALA A 141 -11.21 -10.86 18.41
N VAL A 142 -11.20 -11.47 17.24
CA VAL A 142 -11.56 -10.81 15.98
C VAL A 142 -12.75 -11.58 15.44
N PRO A 143 -13.92 -10.94 15.24
CA PRO A 143 -15.12 -11.64 14.77
C PRO A 143 -14.95 -12.09 13.32
N GLY A 144 -15.76 -13.05 12.88
CA GLY A 144 -15.94 -13.42 11.47
C GLY A 144 -14.74 -14.05 10.76
N ILE A 145 -13.69 -14.46 11.48
CA ILE A 145 -12.55 -15.16 10.86
C ILE A 145 -12.92 -16.64 10.67
N ASN A 146 -12.89 -17.11 9.42
CA ASN A 146 -12.99 -18.53 9.11
C ASN A 146 -11.61 -19.18 9.29
N THR A 147 -11.47 -20.06 10.26
CA THR A 147 -10.22 -20.76 10.60
C THR A 147 -10.21 -22.24 10.19
N ASN A 148 -11.15 -22.68 9.38
CA ASN A 148 -11.23 -24.07 8.93
C ASN A 148 -10.22 -24.42 7.84
N ASP A 149 -9.76 -23.41 7.11
CA ASP A 149 -8.79 -23.52 6.02
C ASP A 149 -7.53 -22.69 6.34
N PHE A 150 -6.64 -22.56 5.37
CA PHE A 150 -5.48 -21.67 5.48
C PHE A 150 -5.92 -20.23 5.75
N VAL A 151 -5.29 -19.58 6.71
CA VAL A 151 -5.50 -18.16 6.98
C VAL A 151 -4.16 -17.48 7.21
N GLY A 152 -3.85 -16.48 6.37
CA GLY A 152 -2.71 -15.60 6.52
C GLY A 152 -3.12 -14.29 7.20
N TYR A 153 -2.20 -13.69 7.96
CA TYR A 153 -2.46 -12.44 8.67
C TYR A 153 -1.31 -11.45 8.53
N TYR A 154 -1.66 -10.18 8.62
CA TYR A 154 -0.72 -9.09 8.85
C TYR A 154 -1.34 -8.06 9.79
N MET A 155 -0.64 -7.70 10.86
CA MET A 155 -1.03 -6.64 11.80
C MET A 155 -0.17 -5.41 11.61
N SER A 156 -0.82 -4.25 11.40
CA SER A 156 -0.12 -2.98 11.26
C SER A 156 0.63 -2.56 12.54
N PRO A 157 1.78 -1.85 12.41
CA PRO A 157 2.57 -1.45 13.59
C PRO A 157 1.86 -0.54 14.59
N ASP A 158 0.82 0.18 14.16
CA ASP A 158 -0.05 0.99 15.03
C ASP A 158 -1.21 0.19 15.65
N GLN A 159 -1.28 -1.13 15.37
CA GLN A 159 -2.22 -2.08 15.96
C GLN A 159 -3.70 -1.82 15.67
N ASN A 160 -4.02 -1.09 14.59
CA ASN A 160 -5.38 -0.68 14.25
C ASN A 160 -5.92 -1.32 12.96
N VAL A 161 -5.06 -2.00 12.19
CA VAL A 161 -5.42 -2.65 10.94
C VAL A 161 -4.92 -4.08 10.95
N LEU A 162 -5.82 -5.03 10.78
CA LEU A 162 -5.53 -6.42 10.55
C LEU A 162 -5.93 -6.78 9.12
N LEU A 163 -4.97 -7.17 8.30
CA LEU A 163 -5.22 -7.79 7.00
C LEU A 163 -5.30 -9.30 7.18
N ILE A 164 -6.21 -9.92 6.46
CA ILE A 164 -6.53 -11.34 6.56
C ILE A 164 -6.59 -11.90 5.14
N SER A 165 -5.84 -12.94 4.87
CA SER A 165 -5.98 -13.73 3.66
C SER A 165 -6.70 -15.02 4.04
N MET A 166 -7.92 -15.22 3.56
CA MET A 166 -8.75 -16.39 3.91
C MET A 166 -9.74 -16.71 2.81
N LYS A 167 -10.17 -17.95 2.79
CA LYS A 167 -11.33 -18.39 2.00
C LYS A 167 -12.60 -18.28 2.84
N ASP A 168 -13.57 -17.53 2.33
CA ASP A 168 -14.90 -17.37 2.95
C ASP A 168 -15.98 -17.40 1.86
N LYS A 169 -17.25 -17.46 2.26
CA LYS A 169 -18.42 -17.43 1.35
C LYS A 169 -18.47 -16.22 0.42
N ASN A 170 -17.78 -15.14 0.78
CA ASN A 170 -17.70 -13.91 -0.01
C ASN A 170 -16.39 -13.82 -0.82
N SER A 171 -15.55 -14.86 -0.81
CA SER A 171 -14.35 -14.90 -1.63
C SER A 171 -14.71 -15.05 -3.10
N MET A 172 -13.88 -14.47 -3.96
CA MET A 172 -14.02 -14.53 -5.42
C MET A 172 -13.44 -15.83 -5.98
N GLY A 173 -12.46 -16.40 -5.29
CA GLY A 173 -11.78 -17.60 -5.69
C GLY A 173 -11.32 -18.43 -4.50
N GLU A 174 -10.00 -18.58 -4.41
CA GLU A 174 -9.36 -19.24 -3.27
C GLU A 174 -9.25 -18.24 -2.09
N GLU A 175 -8.05 -17.98 -1.56
CA GLU A 175 -7.90 -17.01 -0.49
C GLU A 175 -7.99 -15.59 -1.04
N ASP A 176 -8.92 -14.81 -0.50
CA ASP A 176 -9.07 -13.38 -0.75
C ASP A 176 -8.48 -12.55 0.38
N ILE A 177 -8.06 -11.31 0.10
CA ILE A 177 -7.64 -10.36 1.12
C ILE A 177 -8.85 -9.62 1.68
N TYR A 178 -8.96 -9.67 3.00
CA TYR A 178 -9.92 -8.96 3.82
C TYR A 178 -9.20 -7.99 4.77
N ILE A 179 -9.96 -7.05 5.31
CA ILE A 179 -9.50 -6.12 6.34
C ILE A 179 -10.45 -6.10 7.52
N SER A 180 -9.90 -6.14 8.73
CA SER A 180 -10.59 -5.81 9.96
C SER A 180 -9.96 -4.58 10.60
N LEU A 181 -10.77 -3.66 11.07
CA LEU A 181 -10.35 -2.39 11.66
C LEU A 181 -10.70 -2.35 13.14
N LYS A 182 -9.78 -1.83 13.93
CA LYS A 182 -10.03 -1.60 15.35
C LYS A 182 -10.71 -0.25 15.55
N ASP A 183 -11.78 -0.22 16.32
CA ASP A 183 -12.50 1.00 16.68
C ASP A 183 -11.88 1.71 17.88
N SER A 184 -12.43 2.86 18.27
CA SER A 184 -11.98 3.66 19.42
C SER A 184 -12.25 2.99 20.79
N THR A 185 -12.99 1.90 20.82
CA THR A 185 -13.28 1.09 22.03
C THR A 185 -12.50 -0.22 22.06
N ASP A 186 -11.45 -0.33 21.22
CA ASP A 186 -10.58 -1.49 21.09
C ASP A 186 -11.27 -2.77 20.54
N ASN A 187 -12.44 -2.65 19.91
CA ASN A 187 -13.10 -3.76 19.25
C ASN A 187 -12.70 -3.86 17.77
N TRP A 188 -12.59 -5.08 17.27
CA TRP A 188 -12.34 -5.36 15.87
C TRP A 188 -13.65 -5.48 15.08
N SER A 189 -13.67 -4.91 13.88
CA SER A 189 -14.79 -5.08 12.95
C SER A 189 -14.83 -6.51 12.36
N GLU A 190 -15.99 -6.92 11.85
CA GLU A 190 -16.07 -8.06 10.91
C GLU A 190 -15.13 -7.81 9.71
N PRO A 191 -14.48 -8.86 9.17
CA PRO A 191 -13.63 -8.73 7.99
C PRO A 191 -14.42 -8.25 6.76
N LEU A 192 -13.90 -7.18 6.15
CA LEU A 192 -14.42 -6.61 4.92
C LEU A 192 -13.55 -7.06 3.74
N ASN A 193 -14.14 -7.71 2.73
CA ASN A 193 -13.45 -8.09 1.49
C ASN A 193 -12.97 -6.83 0.75
N LEU A 194 -11.71 -6.80 0.30
CA LEU A 194 -11.13 -5.63 -0.38
C LEU A 194 -11.62 -5.45 -1.82
N GLY A 195 -12.38 -6.40 -2.35
CA GLY A 195 -13.08 -6.31 -3.63
C GLY A 195 -12.25 -6.72 -4.85
N ALA A 196 -12.93 -6.75 -6.00
CA ALA A 196 -12.44 -7.30 -7.26
C ALA A 196 -11.25 -6.56 -7.89
N SER A 197 -10.90 -5.37 -7.42
CA SER A 197 -9.66 -4.71 -7.87
C SER A 197 -8.41 -5.40 -7.31
N ILE A 198 -8.54 -6.06 -6.16
CA ILE A 198 -7.45 -6.79 -5.49
C ILE A 198 -7.64 -8.30 -5.64
N ASN A 199 -8.80 -8.81 -5.28
CA ASN A 199 -9.09 -10.24 -5.24
C ASN A 199 -9.47 -10.79 -6.62
N THR A 200 -9.08 -12.03 -6.92
CA THR A 200 -9.26 -12.70 -8.20
C THR A 200 -9.87 -14.09 -8.01
N GLU A 201 -9.99 -14.87 -9.10
CA GLU A 201 -10.38 -16.29 -9.03
C GLU A 201 -9.25 -17.19 -8.47
N GLY A 202 -8.00 -16.70 -8.45
CA GLY A 202 -6.88 -17.36 -7.80
C GLY A 202 -6.83 -17.04 -6.30
N PHE A 203 -5.66 -17.19 -5.72
CA PHE A 203 -5.41 -16.74 -4.34
C PHE A 203 -4.73 -15.38 -4.29
N GLU A 204 -5.02 -14.62 -3.25
CA GLU A 204 -4.29 -13.46 -2.80
C GLU A 204 -3.83 -13.67 -1.35
N ILE A 205 -2.53 -13.83 -1.16
CA ILE A 205 -1.93 -14.19 0.14
C ILE A 205 -0.81 -13.24 0.55
N SER A 206 -0.29 -13.43 1.77
CA SER A 206 0.87 -12.71 2.31
C SER A 206 0.73 -11.18 2.24
N PRO A 207 -0.42 -10.61 2.66
CA PRO A 207 -0.62 -9.17 2.60
C PRO A 207 0.34 -8.42 3.52
N TYR A 208 0.84 -7.27 3.06
CA TYR A 208 1.63 -6.32 3.84
C TYR A 208 1.19 -4.90 3.52
N LEU A 209 0.95 -4.10 4.56
CA LEU A 209 0.54 -2.71 4.43
C LEU A 209 1.72 -1.78 4.76
N SER A 210 2.00 -0.81 3.89
CA SER A 210 3.01 0.22 4.19
C SER A 210 2.69 0.99 5.48
N ALA A 211 3.71 1.53 6.14
CA ALA A 211 3.55 2.22 7.42
C ALA A 211 2.60 3.43 7.35
N ASP A 212 2.53 4.10 6.20
CA ASP A 212 1.58 5.19 5.91
C ASP A 212 0.18 4.71 5.51
N LYS A 213 -0.03 3.39 5.43
CA LYS A 213 -1.27 2.71 5.02
C LYS A 213 -1.76 3.06 3.61
N LYS A 214 -0.87 3.55 2.75
CA LYS A 214 -1.21 3.94 1.38
C LYS A 214 -0.95 2.86 0.35
N ARG A 215 -0.07 1.88 0.64
CA ARG A 215 0.27 0.79 -0.26
C ARG A 215 0.02 -0.56 0.39
N LEU A 216 -0.63 -1.43 -0.34
CA LEU A 216 -0.79 -2.84 -0.01
C LEU A 216 0.09 -3.66 -0.96
N TYR A 217 0.89 -4.54 -0.40
CA TYR A 217 1.66 -5.56 -1.12
C TYR A 217 1.05 -6.92 -0.83
N PHE A 218 1.03 -7.81 -1.81
CA PHE A 218 0.47 -9.15 -1.67
C PHE A 218 0.99 -10.06 -2.78
N SER A 219 0.87 -11.37 -2.58
CA SER A 219 1.20 -12.36 -3.60
C SER A 219 -0.06 -12.94 -4.21
N SER A 220 -0.06 -13.16 -5.51
CA SER A 220 -1.21 -13.68 -6.25
C SER A 220 -0.77 -14.60 -7.39
N ASN A 221 -1.55 -15.65 -7.65
CA ASN A 221 -1.47 -16.48 -8.86
C ASN A 221 -2.62 -16.23 -9.85
N GLY A 222 -3.60 -15.41 -9.48
CA GLY A 222 -4.76 -15.09 -10.32
C GLY A 222 -4.51 -13.97 -11.33
N ARG A 223 -3.26 -13.48 -11.45
CA ARG A 223 -2.85 -12.36 -12.33
C ARG A 223 -1.72 -12.78 -13.26
N SER A 224 -1.64 -12.13 -14.43
CA SER A 224 -0.51 -12.33 -15.34
C SER A 224 0.78 -11.87 -14.67
N GLY A 225 1.78 -12.73 -14.63
CA GLY A 225 3.06 -12.50 -13.96
C GLY A 225 4.20 -13.30 -14.57
N PHE A 226 5.20 -13.61 -13.74
CA PHE A 226 6.42 -14.30 -14.14
C PHE A 226 6.40 -15.77 -13.77
N GLY A 227 5.69 -16.16 -12.69
CA GLY A 227 5.79 -17.50 -12.13
C GLY A 227 4.52 -18.06 -11.47
N ASP A 228 4.76 -19.02 -10.56
CA ASP A 228 3.69 -19.74 -9.84
C ASP A 228 2.88 -18.81 -8.94
N ALA A 229 3.53 -17.83 -8.34
CA ALA A 229 2.91 -16.71 -7.64
C ALA A 229 3.85 -15.51 -7.64
N ASP A 230 3.31 -14.34 -7.91
CA ASP A 230 4.06 -13.09 -7.99
C ASP A 230 3.63 -12.10 -6.94
N ILE A 231 4.54 -11.22 -6.54
CA ILE A 231 4.27 -10.12 -5.64
C ILE A 231 3.80 -8.90 -6.43
N TYR A 232 2.66 -8.36 -6.00
CA TYR A 232 2.03 -7.16 -6.54
C TYR A 232 1.96 -6.07 -5.47
N PHE A 233 1.78 -4.82 -5.90
CA PHE A 233 1.38 -3.75 -5.03
C PHE A 233 0.22 -2.95 -5.63
N THR A 234 -0.56 -2.34 -4.74
CA THR A 234 -1.64 -1.42 -5.12
C THR A 234 -1.65 -0.23 -4.17
N GLU A 235 -2.22 0.89 -4.60
CA GLU A 235 -2.32 2.11 -3.82
C GLU A 235 -3.76 2.33 -3.36
N ARG A 236 -3.92 2.64 -2.07
CA ARG A 236 -5.21 2.98 -1.48
C ARG A 236 -5.67 4.34 -1.98
N LEU A 237 -6.90 4.43 -2.45
CA LEU A 237 -7.46 5.63 -3.03
C LEU A 237 -8.56 6.19 -2.14
N TYR A 238 -8.63 7.53 -2.08
CA TYR A 238 -9.71 8.27 -1.40
C TYR A 238 -9.86 7.93 0.10
N ASP A 239 -8.79 7.51 0.75
CA ASP A 239 -8.82 6.98 2.12
C ASP A 239 -9.83 5.85 2.35
N SER A 240 -10.31 5.24 1.28
CA SER A 240 -11.23 4.11 1.31
C SER A 240 -10.46 2.80 1.45
N TRP A 241 -11.01 1.85 2.22
CA TRP A 241 -10.46 0.51 2.31
C TRP A 241 -10.94 -0.44 1.19
N THR A 242 -11.95 -0.03 0.43
CA THR A 242 -12.50 -0.82 -0.69
C THR A 242 -12.19 -0.22 -2.07
N VAL A 243 -11.46 0.89 -2.13
CA VAL A 243 -11.09 1.52 -3.40
C VAL A 243 -9.57 1.58 -3.52
N TRP A 244 -9.06 0.75 -4.42
CA TRP A 244 -7.64 0.56 -4.66
C TRP A 244 -7.29 0.80 -6.13
N SER A 245 -6.07 1.19 -6.42
CA SER A 245 -5.57 1.24 -7.79
C SER A 245 -5.49 -0.18 -8.38
N GLN A 246 -5.39 -0.29 -9.70
CA GLN A 246 -5.06 -1.58 -10.30
C GLN A 246 -3.70 -2.06 -9.76
N PRO A 247 -3.61 -3.32 -9.28
CA PRO A 247 -2.36 -3.87 -8.80
C PRO A 247 -1.30 -3.90 -9.90
N LYS A 248 -0.06 -3.56 -9.52
CA LYS A 248 1.11 -3.59 -10.38
C LYS A 248 2.06 -4.68 -9.89
N ASN A 249 2.52 -5.51 -10.82
CA ASN A 249 3.57 -6.50 -10.56
C ASN A 249 4.87 -5.79 -10.16
N LEU A 250 5.61 -6.28 -9.15
CA LEU A 250 6.88 -5.67 -8.73
C LEU A 250 8.03 -5.84 -9.74
N GLY A 251 7.80 -6.59 -10.81
CA GLY A 251 8.76 -6.78 -11.89
C GLY A 251 9.75 -7.93 -11.65
N SER A 252 10.52 -8.25 -12.70
CA SER A 252 11.42 -9.40 -12.75
C SER A 252 12.61 -9.36 -11.78
N GLU A 253 12.91 -8.22 -11.19
CA GLU A 253 13.92 -8.15 -10.12
C GLU A 253 13.42 -8.82 -8.84
N ILE A 254 12.11 -8.65 -8.53
CA ILE A 254 11.48 -9.23 -7.35
C ILE A 254 10.84 -10.58 -7.66
N ASN A 255 10.11 -10.67 -8.76
CA ASN A 255 9.37 -11.87 -9.15
C ASN A 255 10.21 -12.77 -10.06
N SER A 256 10.05 -14.07 -9.90
CA SER A 256 10.77 -15.13 -10.60
C SER A 256 9.79 -16.09 -11.30
N PRO A 257 10.24 -17.07 -12.09
CA PRO A 257 9.37 -18.12 -12.63
C PRO A 257 8.81 -19.09 -11.57
N LYS A 258 9.08 -18.84 -10.29
CA LYS A 258 8.70 -19.68 -9.16
C LYS A 258 7.74 -18.93 -8.23
N PHE A 259 7.63 -19.38 -6.99
CA PHE A 259 6.76 -18.80 -5.97
C PHE A 259 7.48 -17.70 -5.20
N ASP A 260 7.00 -16.47 -5.31
CA ASP A 260 7.51 -15.29 -4.61
C ASP A 260 6.44 -14.72 -3.66
N SER A 261 6.79 -14.50 -2.37
CA SER A 261 5.79 -14.15 -1.36
C SER A 261 6.35 -13.39 -0.16
N TYR A 262 5.47 -12.96 0.73
CA TYR A 262 5.79 -12.31 2.02
C TYR A 262 6.68 -11.08 1.90
N PHE A 263 6.43 -10.24 0.90
CA PHE A 263 7.19 -9.01 0.72
C PHE A 263 6.82 -8.00 1.80
N SER A 264 7.82 -7.46 2.48
CA SER A 264 7.66 -6.38 3.45
C SER A 264 8.80 -5.37 3.32
N ILE A 265 8.55 -4.12 3.74
CA ILE A 265 9.51 -3.01 3.65
C ILE A 265 9.90 -2.55 5.05
N TYR A 266 11.19 -2.36 5.22
CA TYR A 266 11.78 -1.80 6.42
C TYR A 266 12.53 -0.50 6.08
N GLY A 267 12.28 0.57 6.89
CA GLY A 267 12.99 1.83 6.78
C GLY A 267 12.94 2.47 5.39
N ASP A 268 11.84 2.32 4.67
CA ASP A 268 11.56 2.86 3.32
C ASP A 268 12.56 2.48 2.21
N SER A 269 13.63 1.74 2.54
CA SER A 269 14.72 1.47 1.59
C SER A 269 15.14 0.00 1.48
N VAL A 270 14.64 -0.88 2.33
CA VAL A 270 14.98 -2.30 2.32
C VAL A 270 13.72 -3.14 2.26
N GLY A 271 13.57 -3.92 1.20
CA GLY A 271 12.57 -4.98 1.11
C GLY A 271 13.14 -6.32 1.58
N VAL A 272 12.29 -7.14 2.19
CA VAL A 272 12.57 -8.56 2.46
C VAL A 272 11.41 -9.39 1.95
N PHE A 273 11.68 -10.57 1.43
CA PHE A 273 10.66 -11.47 0.88
C PHE A 273 11.16 -12.90 0.86
N SER A 274 10.27 -13.85 0.64
CA SER A 274 10.57 -15.26 0.47
C SER A 274 10.40 -15.70 -0.98
N SER A 275 11.29 -16.56 -1.46
CA SER A 275 11.27 -17.07 -2.83
C SER A 275 11.96 -18.43 -2.92
N ASN A 276 11.40 -19.35 -3.70
CA ASN A 276 12.05 -20.62 -4.01
C ASN A 276 12.75 -20.61 -5.39
N ARG A 277 13.15 -19.41 -5.87
CA ARG A 277 13.80 -19.19 -7.18
C ARG A 277 15.05 -20.01 -7.44
N ASP A 278 15.84 -20.25 -6.41
CA ASP A 278 17.15 -20.89 -6.50
C ASP A 278 17.20 -22.27 -5.82
N SER A 279 16.10 -22.71 -5.16
CA SER A 279 16.05 -23.95 -4.37
C SER A 279 14.66 -24.61 -4.42
N GLU A 280 14.55 -25.83 -3.88
CA GLU A 280 13.28 -26.54 -3.74
C GLU A 280 12.36 -25.85 -2.70
N PHE A 281 12.95 -25.40 -1.60
CA PHE A 281 12.28 -24.68 -0.53
C PHE A 281 12.51 -23.18 -0.67
N ALA A 282 11.61 -22.38 -0.09
CA ALA A 282 11.76 -20.94 -0.09
C ALA A 282 12.90 -20.50 0.83
N ASP A 283 13.65 -19.53 0.37
CA ASP A 283 14.70 -18.81 1.08
C ASP A 283 14.32 -17.34 1.26
N ILE A 284 14.91 -16.68 2.25
CA ILE A 284 14.70 -15.24 2.47
C ILE A 284 15.72 -14.43 1.69
N TYR A 285 15.22 -13.46 0.94
CA TYR A 285 15.99 -12.47 0.18
C TYR A 285 15.80 -11.08 0.77
N ARG A 286 16.78 -10.24 0.60
CA ARG A 286 16.69 -8.79 0.82
C ARG A 286 16.94 -8.03 -0.46
N VAL A 287 16.29 -6.91 -0.61
CA VAL A 287 16.47 -6.02 -1.76
C VAL A 287 16.56 -4.58 -1.31
N LYS A 288 17.45 -3.81 -1.93
CA LYS A 288 17.49 -2.37 -1.72
C LYS A 288 16.48 -1.69 -2.62
N ILE A 289 15.71 -0.79 -2.04
CA ILE A 289 14.68 -0.01 -2.73
C ILE A 289 15.21 1.38 -2.93
N ASN A 290 15.30 1.81 -4.18
CA ASN A 290 15.61 3.19 -4.54
C ASN A 290 14.28 3.88 -4.85
N ILE A 291 13.86 4.77 -3.95
CA ILE A 291 12.70 5.60 -4.20
C ILE A 291 13.17 6.74 -5.08
N LYS A 292 12.98 6.64 -6.39
CA LYS A 292 13.04 7.83 -7.21
C LYS A 292 11.82 8.67 -6.84
N LYS A 293 12.06 9.82 -6.23
CA LYS A 293 11.11 10.92 -6.41
C LYS A 293 11.12 11.16 -7.90
N SER A 294 10.12 10.64 -8.60
CA SER A 294 9.86 11.12 -9.95
C SER A 294 9.60 12.60 -9.78
N ASP A 295 10.45 13.43 -10.34
CA ASP A 295 10.00 14.78 -10.63
C ASP A 295 8.64 14.60 -11.31
N PRO A 296 7.59 15.30 -10.88
CA PRO A 296 6.32 15.20 -11.55
C PRO A 296 6.61 15.47 -13.01
N LEU A 297 6.40 14.44 -13.86
CA LEU A 297 6.56 14.60 -15.31
C LEU A 297 5.83 15.87 -15.68
N SER A 298 6.55 16.81 -16.28
CA SER A 298 5.90 18.01 -16.75
C SER A 298 4.82 17.57 -17.75
N PHE A 299 3.74 18.31 -17.83
CA PHE A 299 2.67 18.06 -18.80
C PHE A 299 3.20 17.83 -20.23
N LYS A 300 4.24 18.57 -20.60
CA LYS A 300 4.95 18.50 -21.87
C LYS A 300 5.67 17.16 -22.05
N ASP A 301 6.26 16.62 -20.99
CA ASP A 301 6.96 15.33 -21.03
C ASP A 301 5.99 14.18 -21.24
N LEU A 302 4.81 14.22 -20.58
CA LEU A 302 3.79 13.17 -20.72
C LEU A 302 3.26 13.08 -22.16
N ILE A 303 3.04 14.20 -22.81
CA ILE A 303 2.50 14.25 -24.18
C ILE A 303 3.53 13.81 -25.22
N ASN A 304 4.80 14.10 -25.00
CA ASN A 304 5.88 13.68 -25.90
C ASN A 304 6.15 12.16 -25.84
N TYR A 305 5.70 11.49 -24.76
CA TYR A 305 5.89 10.04 -24.58
C TYR A 305 4.69 9.19 -24.97
N LEU A 306 3.50 9.79 -25.19
CA LEU A 306 2.28 9.04 -25.44
C LEU A 306 1.82 9.15 -26.89
N SER A 307 1.63 8.00 -27.53
CA SER A 307 0.94 7.91 -28.81
C SER A 307 -0.56 8.25 -28.66
N GLU A 308 -1.22 8.65 -29.76
CA GLU A 308 -2.68 8.91 -29.74
C GLU A 308 -3.51 7.74 -29.21
N ALA A 309 -3.03 6.49 -29.39
CA ALA A 309 -3.69 5.30 -28.88
C ALA A 309 -3.53 5.15 -27.35
N GLU A 310 -2.42 5.63 -26.80
CA GLU A 310 -2.15 5.62 -25.36
C GLU A 310 -2.88 6.76 -24.66
N ILE A 311 -2.97 7.94 -25.30
CA ILE A 311 -3.79 9.05 -24.82
C ILE A 311 -5.26 8.64 -24.69
N LYS A 312 -5.77 7.82 -25.63
CA LYS A 312 -7.12 7.25 -25.56
C LYS A 312 -7.30 6.21 -24.45
N LYS A 313 -6.23 5.58 -23.97
CA LYS A 313 -6.24 4.57 -22.90
C LYS A 313 -5.89 5.17 -21.53
N LEU A 314 -5.44 6.44 -21.46
CA LEU A 314 -5.16 7.09 -20.20
C LEU A 314 -6.39 7.03 -19.29
N THR A 315 -6.28 6.21 -18.28
CA THR A 315 -7.17 6.31 -17.14
C THR A 315 -6.84 7.62 -16.42
N VAL A 316 -7.85 8.29 -15.99
CA VAL A 316 -7.86 9.61 -15.34
C VAL A 316 -6.85 9.80 -14.20
N LYS A 317 -6.29 8.71 -13.68
CA LYS A 317 -5.35 8.73 -12.56
C LYS A 317 -3.94 9.21 -12.90
N ASP A 318 -3.57 9.22 -14.17
CA ASP A 318 -2.18 9.43 -14.60
C ASP A 318 -1.87 10.87 -14.96
N PHE A 319 -2.87 11.76 -14.92
CA PHE A 319 -2.72 13.12 -15.37
C PHE A 319 -3.04 14.14 -14.28
N GLN A 320 -2.01 14.79 -13.77
CA GLN A 320 -2.10 15.92 -12.88
C GLN A 320 -1.16 17.04 -13.34
N SER A 321 -1.68 18.25 -13.47
CA SER A 321 -0.87 19.45 -13.74
C SER A 321 -1.10 20.49 -12.66
N ARG A 322 -0.08 21.28 -12.39
CA ARG A 322 -0.09 22.35 -11.40
C ARG A 322 0.22 23.68 -12.07
N LEU A 323 -0.62 24.67 -11.85
CA LEU A 323 -0.39 26.04 -12.26
C LEU A 323 -0.02 26.89 -11.05
N ASP A 324 1.23 27.27 -10.96
CA ASP A 324 1.76 28.11 -9.89
C ASP A 324 1.59 29.59 -10.23
N PHE A 325 0.67 30.27 -9.55
CA PHE A 325 0.40 31.68 -9.77
C PHE A 325 1.35 32.61 -9.02
N LYS A 326 2.09 32.09 -8.04
CA LYS A 326 2.90 32.90 -7.11
C LYS A 326 2.02 34.02 -6.49
N ALA A 327 2.46 35.26 -6.53
CA ALA A 327 1.68 36.39 -6.05
C ALA A 327 0.66 36.95 -7.09
N SER A 328 0.56 36.34 -8.29
CA SER A 328 -0.30 36.82 -9.38
C SER A 328 -1.69 36.18 -9.35
N GLU A 329 -2.66 36.86 -9.94
CA GLU A 329 -4.00 36.33 -10.22
C GLU A 329 -4.23 36.18 -11.74
N VAL A 330 -3.23 36.53 -12.55
CA VAL A 330 -3.31 36.51 -14.02
C VAL A 330 -2.51 35.35 -14.59
N LEU A 331 -3.03 34.74 -15.64
CA LEU A 331 -2.36 33.67 -16.36
C LEU A 331 -1.08 34.17 -17.04
N SER A 332 0.06 33.59 -16.66
CA SER A 332 1.33 33.81 -17.33
C SER A 332 1.40 33.13 -18.70
N ALA A 333 2.40 33.45 -19.52
CA ALA A 333 2.62 32.76 -20.79
C ALA A 333 2.80 31.24 -20.62
N LEU A 334 3.50 30.82 -19.56
CA LEU A 334 3.69 29.40 -19.22
C LEU A 334 2.37 28.73 -18.82
N HIS A 335 1.49 29.43 -18.07
CA HIS A 335 0.17 28.92 -17.73
C HIS A 335 -0.69 28.70 -18.99
N LYS A 336 -0.63 29.65 -19.96
CA LYS A 336 -1.37 29.53 -21.22
C LYS A 336 -0.87 28.38 -22.08
N GLU A 337 0.44 28.13 -22.12
CA GLU A 337 1.03 26.97 -22.81
C GLU A 337 0.51 25.65 -22.24
N HIS A 338 0.47 25.53 -20.90
CA HIS A 338 -0.10 24.35 -20.24
C HIS A 338 -1.60 24.20 -20.51
N LEU A 339 -2.34 25.30 -20.50
CA LEU A 339 -3.78 25.28 -20.77
C LEU A 339 -4.11 24.97 -22.22
N ASN A 340 -3.30 25.42 -23.17
CA ASN A 340 -3.46 25.05 -24.58
C ASN A 340 -3.37 23.53 -24.75
N THR A 341 -2.40 22.89 -24.10
CA THR A 341 -2.26 21.45 -24.14
C THR A 341 -3.46 20.74 -23.50
N LEU A 342 -3.98 21.26 -22.40
CA LEU A 342 -5.21 20.76 -21.78
C LEU A 342 -6.40 20.87 -22.73
N VAL A 343 -6.56 22.01 -23.42
CA VAL A 343 -7.60 22.25 -24.39
C VAL A 343 -7.50 21.25 -25.56
N ASP A 344 -6.32 21.01 -26.08
CA ASP A 344 -6.09 20.03 -27.15
C ASP A 344 -6.52 18.62 -26.75
N ILE A 345 -6.23 18.21 -25.52
CA ILE A 345 -6.68 16.91 -24.98
C ILE A 345 -8.19 16.85 -24.88
N LEU A 346 -8.81 17.87 -24.31
CA LEU A 346 -10.26 17.94 -24.14
C LEU A 346 -11.01 18.03 -25.49
N ALA A 347 -10.45 18.70 -26.46
CA ALA A 347 -11.02 18.77 -27.81
C ALA A 347 -11.01 17.42 -28.53
N LYS A 348 -9.91 16.67 -28.38
CA LYS A 348 -9.72 15.34 -29.00
C LYS A 348 -10.47 14.21 -28.29
N ASN A 349 -10.78 14.36 -26.99
CA ASN A 349 -11.40 13.32 -26.16
C ASN A 349 -12.63 13.86 -25.44
N LYS A 350 -13.79 13.72 -26.06
CA LYS A 350 -15.07 14.30 -25.54
C LYS A 350 -15.53 13.66 -24.22
N GLU A 351 -15.11 12.45 -23.92
CA GLU A 351 -15.43 11.73 -22.68
C GLU A 351 -14.58 12.17 -21.49
N ILE A 352 -13.46 12.87 -21.71
CA ILE A 352 -12.61 13.35 -20.65
C ILE A 352 -13.18 14.62 -20.03
N ARG A 353 -13.22 14.65 -18.72
CA ARG A 353 -13.62 15.81 -17.90
C ARG A 353 -12.41 16.33 -17.14
N VAL A 354 -12.48 17.60 -16.73
CA VAL A 354 -11.42 18.24 -15.97
C VAL A 354 -11.96 18.67 -14.60
N ARG A 355 -11.16 18.44 -13.56
CA ARG A 355 -11.40 18.97 -12.22
C ARG A 355 -10.32 19.99 -11.89
N LEU A 356 -10.74 21.21 -11.66
CA LEU A 356 -9.89 22.29 -11.16
C LEU A 356 -9.97 22.32 -9.65
N MET A 357 -8.84 22.21 -8.97
CA MET A 357 -8.78 22.15 -7.52
C MET A 357 -7.90 23.24 -6.97
N VAL A 358 -8.33 23.79 -5.85
CA VAL A 358 -7.57 24.73 -5.03
C VAL A 358 -7.46 24.21 -3.62
N ARG A 359 -6.45 24.65 -2.89
CA ARG A 359 -6.35 24.37 -1.46
C ARG A 359 -7.61 24.89 -0.73
N SER A 360 -8.05 24.17 0.31
CA SER A 360 -9.07 24.71 1.23
C SER A 360 -8.57 26.02 1.80
N ALA A 361 -9.35 27.07 1.58
CA ALA A 361 -8.99 28.43 1.99
C ALA A 361 -8.87 28.53 3.50
N ILE A 362 -7.85 29.24 3.95
CA ILE A 362 -7.57 29.44 5.36
C ILE A 362 -8.15 30.77 5.84
N GLY A 363 -8.42 31.72 4.92
CA GLY A 363 -8.97 33.04 5.24
C GLY A 363 -9.74 33.67 4.07
N PRO A 364 -10.54 34.72 4.34
CA PRO A 364 -11.38 35.39 3.31
C PRO A 364 -10.57 35.92 2.13
N ASP A 365 -9.42 36.54 2.39
CA ASP A 365 -8.57 37.16 1.36
C ASP A 365 -7.89 36.12 0.46
N GLU A 366 -7.55 34.96 1.02
CA GLU A 366 -7.03 33.84 0.25
C GLU A 366 -8.12 33.22 -0.64
N LEU A 367 -9.34 33.10 -0.13
CA LEU A 367 -10.48 32.58 -0.87
C LEU A 367 -10.79 33.44 -2.11
N GLU A 368 -10.76 34.75 -1.98
CA GLU A 368 -11.00 35.68 -3.10
C GLU A 368 -9.92 35.53 -4.18
N ARG A 369 -8.65 35.45 -3.79
CA ARG A 369 -7.54 35.20 -4.73
C ARG A 369 -7.68 33.87 -5.44
N PHE A 370 -8.05 32.81 -4.74
CA PHE A 370 -8.27 31.49 -5.35
C PHE A 370 -9.43 31.51 -6.34
N GLN A 371 -10.53 32.20 -6.02
CA GLN A 371 -11.66 32.35 -6.93
C GLN A 371 -11.26 33.07 -8.22
N LYS A 372 -10.47 34.13 -8.13
CA LYS A 372 -9.97 34.88 -9.30
C LYS A 372 -9.07 34.00 -10.18
N ARG A 373 -8.16 33.21 -9.59
CA ARG A 373 -7.29 32.27 -10.29
C ARG A 373 -8.08 31.15 -10.98
N LEU A 374 -9.05 30.57 -10.30
CA LEU A 374 -9.97 29.60 -10.89
C LEU A 374 -10.76 30.17 -12.05
N LEU A 375 -11.28 31.38 -11.91
CA LEU A 375 -12.04 32.06 -12.97
C LEU A 375 -11.16 32.37 -14.18
N ALA A 376 -9.87 32.73 -13.98
CA ALA A 376 -8.93 32.93 -15.06
C ALA A 376 -8.68 31.64 -15.86
N VAL A 377 -8.47 30.52 -15.17
CA VAL A 377 -8.31 29.20 -15.79
C VAL A 377 -9.58 28.76 -16.52
N LEU A 378 -10.73 28.91 -15.84
CA LEU A 378 -12.03 28.55 -16.41
C LEU A 378 -12.36 29.36 -17.65
N GLY A 379 -12.13 30.68 -17.61
CA GLY A 379 -12.32 31.57 -18.75
C GLY A 379 -11.50 31.10 -19.95
N TYR A 380 -10.22 30.86 -19.74
CA TYR A 380 -9.33 30.40 -20.81
C TYR A 380 -9.77 29.08 -21.47
N VAL A 381 -10.22 28.11 -20.65
CA VAL A 381 -10.68 26.82 -21.17
C VAL A 381 -12.03 26.94 -21.88
N LYS A 382 -12.93 27.80 -21.38
CA LYS A 382 -14.22 28.08 -22.03
C LYS A 382 -14.08 28.82 -23.37
N ASP A 383 -13.15 29.76 -23.45
CA ASP A 383 -12.87 30.51 -24.68
C ASP A 383 -12.37 29.59 -25.81
N ALA A 384 -11.92 28.40 -25.47
CA ALA A 384 -11.53 27.32 -26.40
C ALA A 384 -12.66 26.36 -26.75
N ASP A 385 -13.92 26.73 -26.52
CA ASP A 385 -15.13 25.97 -26.86
C ASP A 385 -15.26 24.59 -26.14
N ILE A 386 -14.70 24.49 -24.94
CA ILE A 386 -14.87 23.30 -24.09
C ILE A 386 -16.20 23.45 -23.30
N GLU A 387 -17.06 22.45 -23.44
CA GLU A 387 -18.36 22.41 -22.76
C GLU A 387 -18.20 22.57 -21.24
N GLY A 388 -18.90 23.54 -20.65
CA GLY A 388 -18.83 23.84 -19.22
C GLY A 388 -19.21 22.65 -18.28
N ALA A 389 -20.05 21.72 -18.77
CA ALA A 389 -20.43 20.50 -18.09
C ALA A 389 -19.25 19.52 -17.87
N ARG A 390 -18.17 19.69 -18.64
CA ARG A 390 -16.95 18.88 -18.53
C ARG A 390 -15.95 19.42 -17.53
N ILE A 391 -16.23 20.58 -16.91
CA ILE A 391 -15.35 21.24 -15.95
C ILE A 391 -16.01 21.19 -14.58
N THR A 392 -15.32 20.62 -13.62
CA THR A 392 -15.75 20.57 -12.21
C THR A 392 -14.74 21.24 -11.31
N PHE A 393 -15.19 21.62 -10.11
CA PHE A 393 -14.36 22.29 -9.12
C PHE A 393 -14.26 21.46 -7.85
N GLY A 394 -13.16 21.62 -7.12
CA GLY A 394 -12.97 20.99 -5.83
C GLY A 394 -11.96 21.72 -4.98
N THR A 395 -11.98 21.47 -3.70
CA THR A 395 -10.95 21.88 -2.76
C THR A 395 -10.10 20.68 -2.41
N ASP A 396 -8.79 20.88 -2.28
CA ASP A 396 -7.89 19.88 -1.72
C ASP A 396 -7.82 20.14 -0.21
N SER A 397 -8.40 19.23 0.57
CA SER A 397 -8.40 19.30 2.04
C SER A 397 -7.22 18.53 2.63
N ASP A 398 -6.10 18.50 1.93
CA ASP A 398 -4.96 17.67 2.29
C ASP A 398 -4.34 18.06 3.62
N ASN A 399 -4.54 17.20 4.61
CA ASN A 399 -3.90 17.24 5.91
C ASN A 399 -2.44 16.77 5.85
N GLY A 400 -1.59 17.37 5.00
CA GLY A 400 -0.19 17.00 5.05
C GLY A 400 0.72 17.40 3.91
N LEU A 401 0.21 17.96 2.83
CA LEU A 401 1.08 18.49 1.78
C LEU A 401 1.40 19.96 2.01
N ASN A 402 2.64 20.18 2.31
CA ASN A 402 3.46 21.39 2.20
C ASN A 402 2.75 22.73 1.95
N ASN A 403 3.16 23.72 2.71
CA ASN A 403 2.89 25.17 2.52
C ASN A 403 3.08 25.68 1.07
N ASP A 404 3.64 24.86 0.19
CA ASP A 404 3.92 25.19 -1.22
C ASP A 404 2.69 25.29 -2.14
N LEU A 405 1.51 24.79 -1.71
CA LEU A 405 0.28 24.87 -2.51
C LEU A 405 -0.55 26.15 -2.30
N LYS A 406 -0.06 27.09 -1.51
CA LYS A 406 -0.81 28.34 -1.21
C LYS A 406 -1.13 29.16 -2.45
N GLU A 407 -0.44 28.95 -3.56
CA GLU A 407 -0.50 29.81 -4.73
C GLU A 407 -0.76 29.07 -6.04
N ALA A 408 -1.28 27.83 -6.00
CA ALA A 408 -1.48 27.00 -7.18
C ALA A 408 -2.92 26.58 -7.43
N VAL A 409 -3.27 26.40 -8.71
CA VAL A 409 -4.44 25.67 -9.16
C VAL A 409 -3.99 24.31 -9.68
N LEU A 410 -4.56 23.24 -9.13
CA LEU A 410 -4.32 21.89 -9.61
C LEU A 410 -5.37 21.51 -10.65
N ILE A 411 -4.90 20.87 -11.72
CA ILE A 411 -5.75 20.39 -12.81
C ILE A 411 -5.68 18.86 -12.81
N ARG A 412 -6.83 18.21 -12.70
CA ARG A 412 -6.95 16.75 -12.84
C ARG A 412 -7.90 16.41 -13.96
N LEU A 413 -7.54 15.41 -14.76
CA LEU A 413 -8.43 14.84 -15.76
C LEU A 413 -9.12 13.60 -15.20
N TYR A 414 -10.36 13.31 -15.65
CA TYR A 414 -11.12 12.11 -15.27
C TYR A 414 -12.16 11.80 -16.38
N ARG A 415 -12.61 10.56 -16.43
CA ARG A 415 -13.70 10.10 -17.29
C ARG A 415 -15.04 10.13 -16.59
#